data_cc116851bc49122f6685163248e3de8a
#
_entry.id   cc116851bc49122f6685163248e3de8a
#
_cell.length_a   1.000
_cell.length_b   1.000
_cell.length_c   1.000
_cell.angle_alpha   90.00
_cell.angle_beta   90.00
_cell.angle_gamma   90.00
#
_symmetry.space_group_name_H-M   'P 1'
#
loop_
_entity.id
_entity.type
_entity.pdbx_description
1 polymer ?
#
loop_
_entity_poly.entity_id
_entity_poly.type
_entity_poly.pdbx_seq_one_letter_code
_entity_poly.pdbx_strand_id
1 'polypeptide(L)'
;KAFGDVDAFPLCIKSHDVDEIVNTIYLISGSFAGVNLEDISAPRCFEIERKLKEKCDIPIFHDDQHGTAIITLAGLTNALRLVGKKKEEVKVVVNGAGAAAISITRLLLTAGVKHITLCDRKGAIYEGRTEGMNPIKEEMAKMTNLEKRSGSLADMLVGADVFIGVSAPGMVTPEMVKTMNKDAIIFACANPTPEIFPEIGRAHVLNSSH
;
A
#
# COMPACT_ATOMS: atom_id res chain seq x y z
N LYS A 1 -9.89 20.28 5.73
CA LYS A 1 -10.28 21.68 6.01
C LYS A 1 -9.48 22.64 5.15
N ALA A 2 -8.16 22.70 5.31
CA ALA A 2 -7.32 23.72 4.64
C ALA A 2 -7.31 23.63 3.11
N PHE A 3 -7.40 22.43 2.53
CA PHE A 3 -7.31 22.20 1.08
C PHE A 3 -8.66 22.02 0.39
N GLY A 4 -9.70 21.66 1.13
CA GLY A 4 -11.02 21.34 0.57
C GLY A 4 -12.08 22.41 0.79
N ASP A 5 -11.75 23.50 1.50
CA ASP A 5 -12.69 24.53 1.91
C ASP A 5 -13.98 23.94 2.54
N VAL A 6 -13.78 22.98 3.43
CA VAL A 6 -14.85 22.29 4.17
C VAL A 6 -14.64 22.42 5.67
N ASP A 7 -15.72 22.39 6.43
CA ASP A 7 -15.64 22.21 7.88
C ASP A 7 -15.39 20.75 8.22
N ALA A 8 -14.38 20.50 9.06
CA ALA A 8 -14.01 19.17 9.51
C ALA A 8 -13.86 19.13 11.04
N PHE A 9 -14.44 18.10 11.64
CA PHE A 9 -14.44 17.88 13.10
C PHE A 9 -13.84 16.51 13.40
N PRO A 10 -12.72 16.42 14.14
CA PRO A 10 -12.22 15.15 14.61
C PRO A 10 -13.12 14.57 15.70
N LEU A 11 -13.51 13.32 15.56
CA LEU A 11 -14.30 12.58 16.54
C LEU A 11 -13.57 11.30 16.91
N CYS A 12 -13.26 11.13 18.20
CA CYS A 12 -12.63 9.94 18.74
C CYS A 12 -13.68 9.04 19.38
N ILE A 13 -13.78 7.80 18.89
CA ILE A 13 -14.70 6.79 19.42
C ILE A 13 -13.92 5.85 20.35
N LYS A 14 -14.33 5.80 21.62
CA LYS A 14 -13.71 4.93 22.63
C LYS A 14 -14.28 3.51 22.54
N SER A 15 -14.04 2.84 21.41
CA SER A 15 -14.38 1.44 21.21
C SER A 15 -13.41 0.76 20.24
N HIS A 16 -13.29 -0.56 20.37
CA HIS A 16 -12.61 -1.43 19.42
C HIS A 16 -13.57 -2.41 18.74
N ASP A 17 -14.84 -2.39 19.14
CA ASP A 17 -15.89 -3.21 18.55
C ASP A 17 -16.36 -2.62 17.24
N VAL A 18 -16.41 -3.45 16.19
CA VAL A 18 -16.79 -3.04 14.84
C VAL A 18 -18.22 -2.51 14.78
N ASP A 19 -19.16 -3.21 15.42
CA ASP A 19 -20.58 -2.87 15.36
C ASP A 19 -20.90 -1.63 16.17
N GLU A 20 -20.23 -1.43 17.31
CA GLU A 20 -20.34 -0.19 18.09
C GLU A 20 -19.82 1.02 17.29
N ILE A 21 -18.66 0.89 16.64
CA ILE A 21 -18.09 1.96 15.81
C ILE A 21 -19.02 2.28 14.64
N VAL A 22 -19.45 1.26 13.90
CA VAL A 22 -20.37 1.42 12.76
C VAL A 22 -21.68 2.06 13.17
N ASN A 23 -22.28 1.59 14.28
CA ASN A 23 -23.55 2.14 14.75
C ASN A 23 -23.42 3.59 15.25
N THR A 24 -22.33 3.90 15.96
CA THR A 24 -22.06 5.27 16.42
C THR A 24 -21.93 6.23 15.24
N ILE A 25 -21.13 5.90 14.25
CA ILE A 25 -20.94 6.73 13.05
C ILE A 25 -22.26 6.88 12.28
N TYR A 26 -23.00 5.80 12.11
CA TYR A 26 -24.32 5.84 11.45
C TYR A 26 -25.30 6.79 12.14
N LEU A 27 -25.40 6.74 13.46
CA LEU A 27 -26.33 7.57 14.20
C LEU A 27 -26.04 9.08 14.09
N ILE A 28 -24.78 9.45 13.94
CA ILE A 28 -24.38 10.86 13.78
C ILE A 28 -24.23 11.30 12.31
N SER A 29 -24.25 10.36 11.36
CA SER A 29 -23.97 10.63 9.95
C SER A 29 -24.89 11.68 9.31
N GLY A 30 -26.13 11.80 9.78
CA GLY A 30 -27.08 12.81 9.32
C GLY A 30 -26.65 14.27 9.53
N SER A 31 -25.62 14.51 10.32
CA SER A 31 -25.05 15.85 10.55
C SER A 31 -23.88 16.18 9.63
N PHE A 32 -23.45 15.25 8.77
CA PHE A 32 -22.22 15.36 7.98
C PHE A 32 -22.47 15.09 6.50
N ALA A 33 -21.67 15.73 5.65
CA ALA A 33 -21.66 15.48 4.21
C ALA A 33 -20.78 14.27 3.82
N GLY A 34 -19.95 13.78 4.72
CA GLY A 34 -19.08 12.62 4.52
C GLY A 34 -18.29 12.28 5.77
N VAL A 35 -17.71 11.10 5.80
CA VAL A 35 -16.86 10.62 6.90
C VAL A 35 -15.52 10.13 6.35
N ASN A 36 -14.43 10.65 6.93
CA ASN A 36 -13.10 10.09 6.74
C ASN A 36 -12.72 9.23 7.95
N LEU A 37 -12.42 7.97 7.71
CA LEU A 37 -11.94 7.05 8.73
C LEU A 37 -10.42 7.16 8.81
N GLU A 38 -9.89 7.29 10.03
CA GLU A 38 -8.47 7.42 10.33
C GLU A 38 -8.05 6.49 11.45
N ASP A 39 -6.81 6.06 11.45
CA ASP A 39 -6.15 5.32 12.53
C ASP A 39 -6.85 4.01 12.94
N ILE A 40 -7.56 3.38 12.04
CA ILE A 40 -8.21 2.10 12.27
C ILE A 40 -7.37 0.97 11.66
N SER A 41 -6.77 0.15 12.50
CA SER A 41 -5.89 -0.94 12.06
C SER A 41 -6.62 -2.04 11.27
N ALA A 42 -5.90 -2.65 10.30
CA ALA A 42 -6.36 -3.86 9.63
C ALA A 42 -6.39 -5.06 10.61
N PRO A 43 -7.29 -6.04 10.43
CA PRO A 43 -8.29 -6.15 9.34
C PRO A 43 -9.60 -5.39 9.60
N ARG A 44 -9.77 -4.85 10.81
CA ARG A 44 -10.99 -4.19 11.29
C ARG A 44 -11.44 -3.03 10.42
N CYS A 45 -10.51 -2.23 9.91
CA CYS A 45 -10.80 -1.09 9.04
C CYS A 45 -11.59 -1.47 7.78
N PHE A 46 -11.30 -2.62 7.17
CA PHE A 46 -12.00 -3.09 5.97
C PHE A 46 -13.46 -3.40 6.25
N GLU A 47 -13.74 -4.03 7.39
CA GLU A 47 -15.10 -4.39 7.78
C GLU A 47 -15.92 -3.16 8.15
N ILE A 48 -15.34 -2.24 8.92
CA ILE A 48 -16.00 -0.98 9.31
C ILE A 48 -16.35 -0.17 8.06
N GLU A 49 -15.41 0.04 7.15
CA GLU A 49 -15.65 0.79 5.92
C GLU A 49 -16.75 0.16 5.07
N ARG A 50 -16.71 -1.16 4.87
CA ARG A 50 -17.74 -1.88 4.13
C ARG A 50 -19.13 -1.71 4.74
N LYS A 51 -19.26 -1.96 6.05
CA LYS A 51 -20.55 -1.84 6.77
C LYS A 51 -21.09 -0.41 6.72
N LEU A 52 -20.23 0.60 6.83
CA LEU A 52 -20.65 2.00 6.76
C LEU A 52 -21.09 2.38 5.34
N LYS A 53 -20.40 1.93 4.30
CA LYS A 53 -20.82 2.15 2.91
C LYS A 53 -22.16 1.52 2.57
N GLU A 54 -22.48 0.39 3.21
CA GLU A 54 -23.78 -0.27 3.06
C GLU A 54 -24.90 0.43 3.85
N LYS A 55 -24.56 1.10 4.95
CA LYS A 55 -25.53 1.62 5.92
C LYS A 55 -25.78 3.13 5.81
N CYS A 56 -24.79 3.90 5.37
CA CYS A 56 -24.86 5.35 5.29
C CYS A 56 -25.11 5.83 3.86
N ASP A 57 -25.91 6.88 3.71
CA ASP A 57 -26.21 7.53 2.43
C ASP A 57 -25.19 8.65 2.08
N ILE A 58 -24.16 8.82 2.89
CA ILE A 58 -23.08 9.79 2.68
C ILE A 58 -21.78 9.09 2.30
N PRO A 59 -20.83 9.77 1.62
CA PRO A 59 -19.51 9.22 1.30
C PRO A 59 -18.75 8.78 2.55
N ILE A 60 -18.23 7.55 2.52
CA ILE A 60 -17.34 6.99 3.52
C ILE A 60 -15.99 6.73 2.87
N PHE A 61 -14.95 7.33 3.41
CA PHE A 61 -13.58 7.22 2.94
C PHE A 61 -12.67 6.75 4.07
N HIS A 62 -11.60 6.05 3.75
CA HIS A 62 -10.58 5.64 4.71
C HIS A 62 -9.21 6.03 4.14
N ASP A 63 -8.58 7.04 4.73
CA ASP A 63 -7.38 7.64 4.17
C ASP A 63 -6.19 6.69 4.13
N ASP A 64 -5.94 5.95 5.23
CA ASP A 64 -4.84 4.97 5.30
C ASP A 64 -4.94 3.87 4.23
N GLN A 65 -6.13 3.64 3.68
CA GLN A 65 -6.34 2.72 2.56
C GLN A 65 -6.25 3.46 1.23
N HIS A 66 -7.18 4.38 0.99
CA HIS A 66 -7.44 4.94 -0.33
C HIS A 66 -6.56 6.15 -0.64
N GLY A 67 -6.30 7.03 0.33
CA GLY A 67 -5.43 8.19 0.15
C GLY A 67 -4.02 7.77 -0.23
N THR A 68 -3.44 6.87 0.55
CA THR A 68 -2.11 6.30 0.28
C THR A 68 -2.05 5.58 -1.07
N ALA A 69 -3.11 4.86 -1.45
CA ALA A 69 -3.16 4.17 -2.75
C ALA A 69 -3.23 5.16 -3.93
N ILE A 70 -4.03 6.20 -3.81
CA ILE A 70 -4.19 7.24 -4.84
C ILE A 70 -2.87 7.97 -5.08
N ILE A 71 -2.20 8.42 -4.01
CA ILE A 71 -0.93 9.16 -4.16
C ILE A 71 0.19 8.27 -4.70
N THR A 72 0.21 6.99 -4.30
CA THR A 72 1.17 6.01 -4.83
C THR A 72 0.97 5.77 -6.32
N LEU A 73 -0.28 5.58 -6.78
CA LEU A 73 -0.57 5.42 -8.21
C LEU A 73 -0.22 6.67 -9.02
N ALA A 74 -0.52 7.87 -8.49
CA ALA A 74 -0.18 9.13 -9.14
C ALA A 74 1.34 9.30 -9.27
N GLY A 75 2.09 9.02 -8.20
CA GLY A 75 3.53 9.04 -8.18
C GLY A 75 4.13 8.02 -9.16
N LEU A 76 3.64 6.77 -9.14
CA LEU A 76 4.11 5.71 -10.02
C LEU A 76 3.85 6.02 -11.49
N THR A 77 2.68 6.55 -11.83
CA THR A 77 2.34 6.95 -13.20
C THR A 77 3.34 7.96 -13.76
N ASN A 78 3.73 8.96 -12.96
CA ASN A 78 4.70 9.96 -13.35
C ASN A 78 6.14 9.43 -13.38
N ALA A 79 6.52 8.60 -12.41
CA ALA A 79 7.83 7.96 -12.38
C ALA A 79 8.06 7.04 -13.58
N LEU A 80 7.05 6.24 -13.96
CA LEU A 80 7.12 5.39 -15.14
C LEU A 80 7.32 6.18 -16.44
N ARG A 81 6.65 7.34 -16.58
CA ARG A 81 6.88 8.25 -17.72
C ARG A 81 8.31 8.76 -17.74
N LEU A 82 8.84 9.15 -16.57
CA LEU A 82 10.20 9.68 -16.46
C LEU A 82 11.27 8.66 -16.88
N VAL A 83 11.10 7.39 -16.51
CA VAL A 83 12.05 6.32 -16.84
C VAL A 83 11.73 5.58 -18.13
N GLY A 84 10.65 5.94 -18.83
CA GLY A 84 10.25 5.33 -20.10
C GLY A 84 9.77 3.88 -20.01
N LYS A 85 9.27 3.44 -18.84
CA LYS A 85 8.77 2.08 -18.62
C LYS A 85 7.25 2.01 -18.74
N LYS A 86 6.75 0.87 -19.26
CA LYS A 86 5.31 0.63 -19.39
C LYS A 86 4.76 -0.09 -18.16
N LYS A 87 3.62 0.36 -17.64
CA LYS A 87 2.99 -0.20 -16.45
C LYS A 87 2.62 -1.68 -16.56
N GLU A 88 2.36 -2.16 -17.78
CA GLU A 88 1.98 -3.55 -18.05
C GLU A 88 3.18 -4.51 -18.00
N GLU A 89 4.41 -4.00 -18.12
CA GLU A 89 5.64 -4.77 -18.25
C GLU A 89 6.47 -4.74 -16.94
N VAL A 90 6.28 -3.74 -16.09
CA VAL A 90 7.08 -3.56 -14.88
C VAL A 90 6.75 -4.59 -13.80
N LYS A 91 7.82 -5.07 -13.14
CA LYS A 91 7.73 -5.94 -11.96
C LYS A 91 7.73 -5.08 -10.71
N VAL A 92 6.64 -5.13 -9.96
CA VAL A 92 6.41 -4.33 -8.75
C VAL A 92 6.51 -5.23 -7.52
N VAL A 93 7.30 -4.82 -6.55
CA VAL A 93 7.36 -5.45 -5.23
C VAL A 93 6.78 -4.50 -4.19
N VAL A 94 5.73 -4.93 -3.50
CA VAL A 94 5.10 -4.19 -2.41
C VAL A 94 5.49 -4.83 -1.10
N ASN A 95 6.22 -4.12 -0.25
CA ASN A 95 6.63 -4.60 1.07
C ASN A 95 5.68 -4.08 2.15
N GLY A 96 4.86 -4.97 2.64
CA GLY A 96 3.77 -4.77 3.58
C GLY A 96 2.56 -5.62 3.19
N ALA A 97 1.71 -5.95 4.17
CA ALA A 97 0.46 -6.67 3.96
C ALA A 97 -0.67 -6.11 4.86
N GLY A 98 -0.54 -4.84 5.23
CA GLY A 98 -1.54 -4.06 5.94
C GLY A 98 -2.51 -3.33 5.01
N ALA A 99 -3.33 -2.44 5.58
CA ALA A 99 -4.38 -1.72 4.86
C ALA A 99 -3.84 -0.96 3.62
N ALA A 100 -2.77 -0.18 3.79
CA ALA A 100 -2.15 0.57 2.69
C ALA A 100 -1.65 -0.35 1.56
N ALA A 101 -0.88 -1.41 1.90
CA ALA A 101 -0.34 -2.34 0.91
C ALA A 101 -1.43 -3.03 0.08
N ILE A 102 -2.49 -3.48 0.74
CA ILE A 102 -3.62 -4.14 0.07
C ILE A 102 -4.33 -3.16 -0.88
N SER A 103 -4.62 -1.95 -0.41
CA SER A 103 -5.31 -0.94 -1.22
C SER A 103 -4.46 -0.44 -2.39
N ILE A 104 -3.17 -0.21 -2.18
CA ILE A 104 -2.22 0.11 -3.25
C ILE A 104 -2.24 -0.99 -4.30
N THR A 105 -2.09 -2.24 -3.88
CA THR A 105 -2.04 -3.38 -4.81
C THR A 105 -3.31 -3.51 -5.63
N ARG A 106 -4.49 -3.42 -5.01
CA ARG A 106 -5.77 -3.45 -5.71
C ARG A 106 -5.91 -2.32 -6.73
N LEU A 107 -5.52 -1.10 -6.34
CA LEU A 107 -5.59 0.05 -7.23
C LEU A 107 -4.60 -0.07 -8.40
N LEU A 108 -3.38 -0.55 -8.17
CA LEU A 108 -2.39 -0.80 -9.22
C LEU A 108 -2.87 -1.88 -10.21
N LEU A 109 -3.45 -2.97 -9.73
CA LEU A 109 -4.06 -4.01 -10.58
C LEU A 109 -5.17 -3.43 -11.45
N THR A 110 -6.08 -2.64 -10.86
CA THR A 110 -7.16 -1.94 -11.58
C THR A 110 -6.61 -0.96 -12.62
N ALA A 111 -5.49 -0.30 -12.32
CA ALA A 111 -4.80 0.59 -13.25
C ALA A 111 -4.04 -0.14 -14.37
N GLY A 112 -3.98 -1.47 -14.34
CA GLY A 112 -3.38 -2.30 -15.40
C GLY A 112 -1.94 -2.74 -15.15
N VAL A 113 -1.39 -2.56 -13.94
CA VAL A 113 -0.11 -3.19 -13.54
C VAL A 113 -0.33 -4.69 -13.37
N LYS A 114 0.45 -5.53 -14.04
CA LYS A 114 0.18 -6.97 -14.10
C LYS A 114 1.06 -7.82 -13.18
N HIS A 115 2.30 -7.41 -12.97
CA HIS A 115 3.30 -8.21 -12.26
C HIS A 115 3.59 -7.60 -10.89
N ILE A 116 2.75 -7.93 -9.91
CA ILE A 116 2.89 -7.45 -8.53
C ILE A 116 3.19 -8.64 -7.62
N THR A 117 4.16 -8.49 -6.73
CA THR A 117 4.43 -9.42 -5.63
C THR A 117 4.35 -8.67 -4.32
N LEU A 118 3.48 -9.12 -3.39
CA LEU A 118 3.47 -8.62 -2.02
C LEU A 118 4.45 -9.42 -1.17
N CYS A 119 5.10 -8.73 -0.25
CA CYS A 119 5.94 -9.33 0.78
C CYS A 119 5.45 -8.92 2.17
N ASP A 120 5.53 -9.84 3.11
CA ASP A 120 5.39 -9.56 4.54
C ASP A 120 6.65 -10.01 5.30
N ARG A 121 6.60 -10.04 6.64
CA ARG A 121 7.74 -10.45 7.48
C ARG A 121 8.25 -11.88 7.20
N LYS A 122 7.44 -12.71 6.53
CA LYS A 122 7.78 -14.09 6.16
C LYS A 122 8.24 -14.23 4.71
N GLY A 123 8.36 -13.10 3.99
CA GLY A 123 8.72 -13.04 2.57
C GLY A 123 7.53 -12.93 1.64
N ALA A 124 7.69 -13.42 0.42
CA ALA A 124 6.69 -13.32 -0.63
C ALA A 124 5.37 -13.98 -0.27
N ILE A 125 4.27 -13.30 -0.61
CA ILE A 125 2.91 -13.85 -0.53
C ILE A 125 2.59 -14.51 -1.87
N TYR A 126 2.15 -15.76 -1.82
CA TYR A 126 1.77 -16.55 -3.00
C TYR A 126 0.66 -17.54 -2.67
N GLU A 127 -0.06 -17.97 -3.67
CA GLU A 127 -1.12 -18.96 -3.53
C GLU A 127 -0.56 -20.33 -3.11
N GLY A 128 -1.04 -20.85 -1.99
CA GLY A 128 -0.57 -22.11 -1.37
C GLY A 128 0.43 -21.89 -0.24
N ARG A 129 0.85 -20.68 0.06
CA ARG A 129 1.61 -20.37 1.28
C ARG A 129 0.69 -20.58 2.49
N THR A 130 1.20 -21.26 3.52
CA THR A 130 0.43 -21.55 4.75
C THR A 130 0.83 -20.67 5.93
N GLU A 131 2.12 -20.32 6.03
CA GLU A 131 2.65 -19.57 7.16
C GLU A 131 2.27 -18.10 7.12
N GLY A 132 1.68 -17.58 8.21
CA GLY A 132 1.38 -16.15 8.38
C GLY A 132 0.30 -15.60 7.45
N MET A 133 -0.57 -16.48 6.92
CA MET A 133 -1.69 -16.10 6.07
C MET A 133 -2.93 -15.70 6.87
N ASN A 134 -3.80 -14.95 6.24
CA ASN A 134 -5.13 -14.61 6.68
C ASN A 134 -6.03 -14.41 5.44
N PRO A 135 -7.36 -14.32 5.58
CA PRO A 135 -8.27 -14.25 4.43
C PRO A 135 -7.92 -13.20 3.38
N ILE A 136 -7.49 -12.01 3.80
CA ILE A 136 -7.15 -10.93 2.86
C ILE A 136 -5.84 -11.23 2.10
N LYS A 137 -4.85 -11.83 2.76
CA LYS A 137 -3.60 -12.25 2.09
C LYS A 137 -3.86 -13.41 1.12
N GLU A 138 -4.77 -14.33 1.46
CA GLU A 138 -5.19 -15.43 0.56
C GLU A 138 -5.90 -14.88 -0.68
N GLU A 139 -6.75 -13.87 -0.52
CA GLU A 139 -7.37 -13.16 -1.64
C GLU A 139 -6.30 -12.51 -2.53
N MET A 140 -5.36 -11.78 -1.93
CA MET A 140 -4.28 -11.12 -2.68
C MET A 140 -3.36 -12.13 -3.38
N ALA A 141 -3.06 -13.26 -2.75
CA ALA A 141 -2.23 -14.31 -3.34
C ALA A 141 -2.81 -14.90 -4.64
N LYS A 142 -4.14 -14.87 -4.80
CA LYS A 142 -4.81 -15.31 -6.03
C LYS A 142 -4.70 -14.31 -7.18
N MET A 143 -4.49 -13.03 -6.87
CA MET A 143 -4.45 -11.94 -7.84
C MET A 143 -3.04 -11.44 -8.14
N THR A 144 -2.07 -11.77 -7.30
CA THR A 144 -0.68 -11.32 -7.38
C THR A 144 0.27 -12.51 -7.39
N ASN A 145 1.55 -12.25 -7.74
CA ASN A 145 2.58 -13.29 -7.75
C ASN A 145 2.13 -14.58 -8.45
N LEU A 146 1.56 -14.45 -9.64
CA LEU A 146 0.98 -15.57 -10.39
C LEU A 146 1.99 -16.66 -10.72
N GLU A 147 3.28 -16.34 -10.73
CA GLU A 147 4.38 -17.30 -10.88
C GLU A 147 4.67 -18.08 -9.59
N LYS A 148 3.99 -17.77 -8.49
CA LYS A 148 4.12 -18.38 -7.15
C LYS A 148 5.57 -18.37 -6.65
N ARG A 149 6.30 -17.29 -6.94
CA ARG A 149 7.67 -17.09 -6.45
C ARG A 149 7.66 -17.06 -4.92
N SER A 150 8.52 -17.84 -4.30
CA SER A 150 8.77 -17.87 -2.86
C SER A 150 10.15 -17.30 -2.56
N GLY A 151 10.35 -16.79 -1.33
CA GLY A 151 11.63 -16.25 -0.91
C GLY A 151 11.47 -15.00 -0.06
N SER A 152 12.59 -14.41 0.32
CA SER A 152 12.68 -13.17 1.10
C SER A 152 12.35 -11.94 0.25
N LEU A 153 12.24 -10.77 0.90
CA LEU A 153 12.15 -9.49 0.19
C LEU A 153 13.34 -9.29 -0.76
N ALA A 154 14.55 -9.65 -0.33
CA ALA A 154 15.75 -9.55 -1.15
C ALA A 154 15.65 -10.37 -2.44
N ASP A 155 15.13 -11.60 -2.35
CA ASP A 155 14.92 -12.47 -3.51
C ASP A 155 13.90 -11.88 -4.49
N MET A 156 12.86 -11.23 -3.98
CA MET A 156 11.83 -10.61 -4.83
C MET A 156 12.33 -9.35 -5.52
N LEU A 157 13.28 -8.61 -4.91
CA LEU A 157 13.84 -7.40 -5.49
C LEU A 157 14.78 -7.68 -6.66
N VAL A 158 15.31 -8.89 -6.78
CA VAL A 158 16.15 -9.26 -7.95
C VAL A 158 15.35 -9.10 -9.23
N GLY A 159 15.80 -8.16 -10.09
CA GLY A 159 15.15 -7.86 -11.37
C GLY A 159 13.77 -7.17 -11.22
N ALA A 160 13.46 -6.59 -10.08
CA ALA A 160 12.28 -5.74 -9.90
C ALA A 160 12.50 -4.34 -10.51
N ASP A 161 11.45 -3.75 -11.07
CA ASP A 161 11.46 -2.39 -11.62
C ASP A 161 11.00 -1.36 -10.59
N VAL A 162 10.11 -1.76 -9.69
CA VAL A 162 9.49 -0.87 -8.72
C VAL A 162 9.46 -1.53 -7.34
N PHE A 163 9.88 -0.78 -6.34
CA PHE A 163 9.68 -1.11 -4.92
C PHE A 163 8.73 -0.10 -4.28
N ILE A 164 7.75 -0.59 -3.56
CA ILE A 164 6.82 0.21 -2.74
C ILE A 164 6.86 -0.32 -1.32
N GLY A 165 7.46 0.45 -0.41
CA GLY A 165 7.57 0.11 1.01
C GLY A 165 6.47 0.83 1.82
N VAL A 166 5.68 0.05 2.57
CA VAL A 166 4.65 0.53 3.50
C VAL A 166 4.63 -0.37 4.74
N SER A 167 5.81 -0.65 5.27
CA SER A 167 5.95 -1.63 6.37
C SER A 167 6.76 -1.09 7.56
N ALA A 168 8.08 -1.17 7.51
CA ALA A 168 8.95 -0.86 8.63
C ALA A 168 10.28 -0.23 8.17
N PRO A 169 10.91 0.59 9.03
CA PRO A 169 12.17 1.24 8.72
C PRO A 169 13.29 0.26 8.37
N GLY A 170 14.17 0.66 7.45
CA GLY A 170 15.44 -0.02 7.18
C GLY A 170 15.32 -1.42 6.57
N MET A 171 14.17 -1.75 5.99
CA MET A 171 13.94 -3.07 5.38
C MET A 171 14.68 -3.28 4.07
N VAL A 172 15.18 -2.23 3.43
CA VAL A 172 15.88 -2.29 2.15
C VAL A 172 17.31 -1.80 2.32
N THR A 173 18.25 -2.57 1.79
CA THR A 173 19.68 -2.24 1.81
C THR A 173 20.17 -1.77 0.44
N PRO A 174 21.32 -1.08 0.35
CA PRO A 174 21.91 -0.70 -0.93
C PRO A 174 22.19 -1.90 -1.83
N GLU A 175 22.58 -3.04 -1.24
CA GLU A 175 22.85 -4.29 -1.99
C GLU A 175 21.57 -4.81 -2.64
N MET A 176 20.43 -4.76 -1.93
CA MET A 176 19.14 -5.14 -2.50
C MET A 176 18.75 -4.22 -3.68
N VAL A 177 18.96 -2.92 -3.55
CA VAL A 177 18.68 -1.96 -4.64
C VAL A 177 19.53 -2.25 -5.88
N LYS A 178 20.80 -2.65 -5.69
CA LYS A 178 21.71 -3.01 -6.80
C LYS A 178 21.24 -4.22 -7.62
N THR A 179 20.41 -5.09 -7.05
CA THR A 179 19.86 -6.25 -7.74
C THR A 179 18.61 -5.93 -8.58
N MET A 180 18.03 -4.76 -8.40
CA MET A 180 16.88 -4.31 -9.17
C MET A 180 17.27 -4.00 -10.64
N ASN A 181 16.27 -3.88 -11.48
CA ASN A 181 16.48 -3.50 -12.88
C ASN A 181 17.01 -2.06 -12.99
N LYS A 182 17.64 -1.78 -14.14
CA LYS A 182 18.07 -0.42 -14.49
C LYS A 182 16.89 0.55 -14.38
N ASP A 183 17.17 1.78 -13.92
CA ASP A 183 16.18 2.84 -13.73
C ASP A 183 15.02 2.39 -12.82
N ALA A 184 15.37 1.74 -11.70
CA ALA A 184 14.41 1.29 -10.70
C ALA A 184 13.73 2.47 -10.00
N ILE A 185 12.45 2.29 -9.68
CA ILE A 185 11.64 3.25 -8.94
C ILE A 185 11.48 2.75 -7.51
N ILE A 186 11.78 3.61 -6.52
CA ILE A 186 11.69 3.27 -5.11
C ILE A 186 10.78 4.27 -4.38
N PHE A 187 9.68 3.78 -3.82
CA PHE A 187 8.81 4.50 -2.91
C PHE A 187 8.92 3.91 -1.51
N ALA A 188 9.73 4.53 -0.67
CA ALA A 188 9.96 4.13 0.71
C ALA A 188 9.07 4.97 1.63
N CYS A 189 7.86 4.49 1.91
CA CYS A 189 6.79 5.26 2.53
C CYS A 189 6.59 4.94 4.03
N ALA A 190 7.43 4.12 4.65
CA ALA A 190 7.34 3.89 6.11
C ALA A 190 7.57 5.21 6.86
N ASN A 191 6.77 5.43 7.90
CA ASN A 191 6.73 6.67 8.66
C ASN A 191 6.96 6.36 10.17
N PRO A 192 7.80 7.13 10.90
CA PRO A 192 8.55 8.33 10.49
C PRO A 192 9.86 8.07 9.75
N THR A 193 10.37 6.84 9.77
CA THR A 193 11.65 6.47 9.16
C THR A 193 11.38 5.55 7.96
N PRO A 194 11.90 5.87 6.76
CA PRO A 194 11.65 5.09 5.56
C PRO A 194 12.37 3.73 5.55
N GLU A 195 11.97 2.84 4.64
CA GLU A 195 12.63 1.55 4.41
C GLU A 195 14.09 1.69 3.94
N ILE A 196 14.39 2.78 3.22
CA ILE A 196 15.74 3.17 2.80
C ILE A 196 15.78 4.70 2.64
N PHE A 197 16.90 5.31 3.03
CA PHE A 197 17.09 6.75 2.89
C PHE A 197 17.54 7.15 1.49
N PRO A 198 17.14 8.33 0.95
CA PRO A 198 17.50 8.79 -0.39
C PRO A 198 19.02 8.92 -0.63
N GLU A 199 19.79 9.25 0.41
CA GLU A 199 21.24 9.40 0.33
C GLU A 199 21.93 8.11 -0.10
N ILE A 200 21.43 6.97 0.38
CA ILE A 200 21.94 5.64 0.01
C ILE A 200 21.64 5.34 -1.47
N GLY A 201 20.45 5.72 -1.95
CA GLY A 201 20.06 5.58 -3.36
C GLY A 201 20.87 6.50 -4.29
N ARG A 202 21.11 7.75 -3.90
CA ARG A 202 21.88 8.72 -4.69
C ARG A 202 23.34 8.36 -4.84
N ALA A 203 23.97 7.79 -3.82
CA ALA A 203 25.36 7.33 -3.91
C ALA A 203 25.57 6.28 -4.98
N HIS A 204 24.54 5.55 -5.35
CA HIS A 204 24.61 4.53 -6.43
C HIS A 204 24.45 5.14 -7.83
N VAL A 205 23.63 6.19 -7.97
CA VAL A 205 23.45 6.91 -9.25
C VAL A 205 24.72 7.69 -9.64
N LEU A 206 25.43 8.25 -8.67
CA LEU A 206 26.67 9.00 -8.93
C LEU A 206 27.85 8.12 -9.36
N ASN A 207 27.84 6.83 -9.02
CA ASN A 207 28.90 5.89 -9.41
C ASN A 207 28.65 5.18 -10.75
N SER A 208 27.50 5.39 -11.37
CA SER A 208 27.17 4.79 -12.69
C SER A 208 27.46 5.70 -13.87
N SER A 209 28.06 6.87 -13.65
CA SER A 209 28.42 7.84 -14.69
C SER A 209 29.93 7.90 -14.98
N HIS A 210 30.60 6.73 -14.95
CA HIS A 210 31.96 6.57 -15.50
C HIS A 210 32.01 5.42 -16.50
#